data_770ec6464b17167679d0897383ecb8ea
#
_entry.id   770ec6464b17167679d0897383ecb8ea
#
_cell.length_a   1.000
_cell.length_b   1.000
_cell.length_c   1.000
_cell.angle_alpha   90.00
_cell.angle_beta   90.00
_cell.angle_gamma   90.00
#
_symmetry.space_group_name_H-M   'P 1'
#
loop_
_entity.id
_entity.type
_entity.pdbx_description
1 polymer ?
#
loop_
_entity_poly.entity_id
_entity_poly.type
_entity_poly.pdbx_seq_one_letter_code
_entity_poly.pdbx_strand_id
1 'polypeptide(L)'
;MKSEEIDALETIFGDMSKDEISSVADGLRDMDEQAGTESEPEIEEKLNTIMAKLSASVPLPEAFKFKDKNTFYTMLRNIYRKEWILTTGPSGCGKSSLGRILADITGKPFYAFNMGDTMNPSAKLLGDTKYDASTGTFFKPSRFVKALQDERGAFIMLDEITRDRTGDLANILMPLLDGQKYLALDESDEADYVELN
;
A
#
# COMPACT_ATOMS: atom_id res chain seq x y z
N MET A 1 -13.58 15.97 -2.68
CA MET A 1 -12.59 15.14 -3.39
C MET A 1 -11.47 16.05 -3.85
N LYS A 2 -10.22 15.75 -3.53
CA LYS A 2 -9.08 16.55 -4.00
C LYS A 2 -8.85 16.19 -5.48
N SER A 3 -8.48 17.15 -6.31
CA SER A 3 -8.20 16.98 -7.76
C SER A 3 -7.25 15.80 -8.03
N GLU A 4 -6.27 15.60 -7.15
CA GLU A 4 -5.26 14.53 -7.22
C GLU A 4 -5.84 13.12 -7.08
N GLU A 5 -6.94 12.95 -6.35
CA GLU A 5 -7.62 11.64 -6.22
C GLU A 5 -8.38 11.28 -7.50
N ILE A 6 -8.93 12.28 -8.20
CA ILE A 6 -9.60 12.09 -9.48
C ILE A 6 -8.56 11.73 -10.55
N ASP A 7 -7.45 12.43 -10.60
CA ASP A 7 -6.37 12.19 -11.58
C ASP A 7 -5.76 10.79 -11.40
N ALA A 8 -5.63 10.31 -10.16
CA ALA A 8 -5.17 8.95 -9.87
C ALA A 8 -6.18 7.91 -10.37
N LEU A 9 -7.47 8.15 -10.18
CA LEU A 9 -8.53 7.27 -10.67
C LEU A 9 -8.64 7.31 -12.20
N GLU A 10 -8.47 8.47 -12.84
CA GLU A 10 -8.43 8.59 -14.30
C GLU A 10 -7.28 7.78 -14.94
N THR A 11 -6.12 7.75 -14.28
CA THR A 11 -4.97 6.95 -14.74
C THR A 11 -5.27 5.46 -14.78
N ILE A 12 -6.16 4.98 -13.93
CA ILE A 12 -6.46 3.55 -13.75
C ILE A 12 -7.67 3.13 -14.58
N PHE A 13 -8.66 3.99 -14.68
CA PHE A 13 -9.92 3.68 -15.32
C PHE A 13 -9.95 4.12 -16.80
N GLY A 14 -8.86 4.72 -17.32
CA GLY A 14 -8.61 5.04 -18.72
C GLY A 14 -9.79 5.68 -19.48
N ASP A 15 -10.70 4.84 -19.93
CA ASP A 15 -11.85 5.26 -20.74
C ASP A 15 -13.14 5.55 -19.94
N MET A 16 -13.11 5.49 -18.60
CA MET A 16 -14.26 5.87 -17.78
C MET A 16 -14.43 7.37 -17.74
N SER A 17 -15.69 7.83 -17.78
CA SER A 17 -16.00 9.24 -17.57
C SER A 17 -15.69 9.67 -16.13
N LYS A 18 -15.39 10.96 -15.95
CA LYS A 18 -15.16 11.54 -14.60
C LYS A 18 -16.31 11.29 -13.63
N ASP A 19 -17.53 11.27 -14.13
CA ASP A 19 -18.73 11.02 -13.34
C ASP A 19 -18.80 9.57 -12.85
N GLU A 20 -18.40 8.61 -13.67
CA GLU A 20 -18.33 7.18 -13.29
C GLU A 20 -17.21 6.93 -12.26
N ILE A 21 -16.05 7.54 -12.47
CA ILE A 21 -14.92 7.47 -11.53
C ILE A 21 -15.31 8.08 -10.18
N SER A 22 -15.95 9.27 -10.18
CA SER A 22 -16.47 9.92 -8.99
C SER A 22 -17.48 9.03 -8.26
N SER A 23 -18.41 8.41 -9.00
CA SER A 23 -19.40 7.50 -8.41
C SER A 23 -18.80 6.27 -7.74
N VAL A 24 -17.71 5.71 -8.29
CA VAL A 24 -16.99 4.59 -7.65
C VAL A 24 -16.27 5.06 -6.39
N ALA A 25 -15.59 6.20 -6.45
CA ALA A 25 -14.87 6.77 -5.32
C ALA A 25 -15.81 7.17 -4.17
N ASP A 26 -16.93 7.79 -4.49
CA ASP A 26 -17.94 8.19 -3.50
C ASP A 26 -18.59 6.95 -2.87
N GLY A 27 -18.88 5.91 -3.65
CA GLY A 27 -19.40 4.65 -3.13
C GLY A 27 -18.43 3.93 -2.17
N LEU A 28 -17.12 4.03 -2.41
CA LEU A 28 -16.09 3.47 -1.52
C LEU A 28 -15.98 4.26 -0.21
N ARG A 29 -16.11 5.59 -0.27
CA ARG A 29 -16.10 6.45 0.92
C ARG A 29 -17.34 6.30 1.79
N ASP A 30 -18.51 6.27 1.16
CA ASP A 30 -19.76 6.08 1.87
C ASP A 30 -19.76 4.78 2.69
N MET A 31 -19.11 3.73 2.18
CA MET A 31 -18.92 2.48 2.92
C MET A 31 -18.04 2.65 4.17
N ASP A 32 -17.01 3.50 4.11
CA ASP A 32 -16.13 3.76 5.25
C ASP A 32 -16.81 4.60 6.33
N GLU A 33 -17.61 5.61 5.94
CA GLU A 33 -18.30 6.48 6.88
C GLU A 33 -19.54 5.80 7.53
N GLN A 34 -20.16 4.85 6.83
CA GLN A 34 -21.41 4.19 7.26
C GLN A 34 -21.19 2.80 7.88
N ALA A 35 -19.96 2.31 7.99
CA ALA A 35 -19.63 0.98 8.49
C ALA A 35 -20.19 0.65 9.90
N GLY A 36 -20.77 1.63 10.61
CA GLY A 36 -21.43 1.44 11.91
C GLY A 36 -22.96 1.51 11.90
N THR A 37 -23.61 1.79 10.75
CA THR A 37 -25.06 2.07 10.69
C THR A 37 -25.83 1.22 9.69
N GLU A 38 -25.17 0.54 8.76
CA GLU A 38 -25.82 -0.28 7.73
C GLU A 38 -25.93 -1.76 8.14
N SER A 39 -26.97 -2.43 7.66
CA SER A 39 -27.12 -3.87 7.84
C SER A 39 -26.15 -4.64 6.92
N GLU A 40 -25.69 -5.83 7.35
CA GLU A 40 -24.78 -6.68 6.55
C GLU A 40 -25.25 -6.89 5.08
N PRO A 41 -26.55 -7.12 4.79
CA PRO A 41 -27.04 -7.28 3.41
C PRO A 41 -26.88 -6.03 2.55
N GLU A 42 -27.06 -4.83 3.11
CA GLU A 42 -26.93 -3.57 2.36
C GLU A 42 -25.47 -3.29 2.01
N ILE A 43 -24.56 -3.60 2.93
CA ILE A 43 -23.10 -3.52 2.70
C ILE A 43 -22.70 -4.50 1.59
N GLU A 44 -23.21 -5.72 1.60
CA GLU A 44 -22.91 -6.73 0.59
C GLU A 44 -23.42 -6.33 -0.79
N GLU A 45 -24.61 -5.75 -0.91
CA GLU A 45 -25.16 -5.27 -2.19
C GLU A 45 -24.34 -4.11 -2.77
N LYS A 46 -23.96 -3.13 -1.94
CA LYS A 46 -23.07 -2.03 -2.34
C LYS A 46 -21.70 -2.56 -2.79
N LEU A 47 -21.11 -3.48 -2.04
CA LEU A 47 -19.85 -4.12 -2.38
C LEU A 47 -19.92 -4.81 -3.74
N ASN A 48 -20.96 -5.60 -3.99
CA ASN A 48 -21.17 -6.31 -5.26
C ASN A 48 -21.29 -5.32 -6.42
N THR A 49 -21.96 -4.20 -6.23
CA THR A 49 -22.10 -3.14 -7.24
C THR A 49 -20.73 -2.52 -7.58
N ILE A 50 -19.92 -2.20 -6.59
CA ILE A 50 -18.57 -1.65 -6.79
C ILE A 50 -17.68 -2.67 -7.49
N MET A 51 -17.71 -3.92 -7.06
CA MET A 51 -16.94 -5.00 -7.68
C MET A 51 -17.32 -5.24 -9.13
N ALA A 52 -18.63 -5.13 -9.47
CA ALA A 52 -19.10 -5.21 -10.83
C ALA A 52 -18.57 -4.07 -11.70
N LYS A 53 -18.59 -2.83 -11.22
CA LYS A 53 -18.02 -1.66 -11.92
C LYS A 53 -16.51 -1.82 -12.13
N LEU A 54 -15.76 -2.19 -11.09
CA LEU A 54 -14.32 -2.45 -11.20
C LEU A 54 -14.01 -3.52 -12.24
N SER A 55 -14.75 -4.62 -12.23
CA SER A 55 -14.52 -5.73 -13.18
C SER A 55 -14.87 -5.38 -14.63
N ALA A 56 -15.75 -4.43 -14.84
CA ALA A 56 -16.08 -3.93 -16.17
C ALA A 56 -15.02 -2.96 -16.72
N SER A 57 -14.34 -2.24 -15.85
CA SER A 57 -13.44 -1.13 -16.22
C SER A 57 -11.96 -1.53 -16.24
N VAL A 58 -11.55 -2.42 -15.35
CA VAL A 58 -10.15 -2.86 -15.24
C VAL A 58 -10.04 -4.32 -15.70
N PRO A 59 -9.43 -4.61 -16.85
CA PRO A 59 -9.23 -5.98 -17.30
C PRO A 59 -8.26 -6.72 -16.38
N LEU A 60 -8.46 -8.04 -16.24
CA LEU A 60 -7.52 -8.89 -15.55
C LEU A 60 -6.16 -8.88 -16.27
N PRO A 61 -5.03 -8.79 -15.53
CA PRO A 61 -3.72 -8.89 -16.12
C PRO A 61 -3.53 -10.23 -16.86
N GLU A 62 -3.20 -10.20 -18.14
CA GLU A 62 -3.01 -11.42 -18.95
C GLU A 62 -1.90 -12.33 -18.42
N ALA A 63 -0.89 -11.74 -17.78
CA ALA A 63 0.23 -12.45 -17.17
C ALA A 63 -0.16 -13.29 -15.95
N PHE A 64 -1.39 -13.11 -15.42
CA PHE A 64 -1.84 -13.76 -14.20
C PHE A 64 -3.10 -14.60 -14.40
N LYS A 65 -3.05 -15.86 -13.92
CA LYS A 65 -4.22 -16.73 -13.87
C LYS A 65 -4.75 -16.77 -12.44
N PHE A 66 -5.76 -15.97 -12.15
CA PHE A 66 -6.45 -16.04 -10.88
C PHE A 66 -7.39 -17.23 -10.83
N LYS A 67 -7.37 -17.98 -9.73
CA LYS A 67 -8.34 -19.05 -9.48
C LYS A 67 -9.74 -18.47 -9.30
N ASP A 68 -9.82 -17.33 -8.64
CA ASP A 68 -11.02 -16.50 -8.48
C ASP A 68 -10.68 -15.07 -8.91
N LYS A 69 -11.44 -14.56 -9.88
CA LYS A 69 -11.30 -13.18 -10.39
C LYS A 69 -11.54 -12.13 -9.31
N ASN A 70 -12.44 -12.41 -8.38
CA ASN A 70 -12.76 -11.49 -7.29
C ASN A 70 -11.54 -11.17 -6.41
N THR A 71 -10.58 -12.09 -6.29
CA THR A 71 -9.34 -11.87 -5.56
C THR A 71 -8.60 -10.63 -6.07
N PHE A 72 -8.47 -10.48 -7.38
CA PHE A 72 -7.80 -9.33 -7.99
C PHE A 72 -8.54 -8.01 -7.70
N TYR A 73 -9.85 -8.00 -7.91
CA TYR A 73 -10.66 -6.80 -7.67
C TYR A 73 -10.77 -6.43 -6.20
N THR A 74 -10.76 -7.42 -5.30
CA THR A 74 -10.66 -7.18 -3.85
C THR A 74 -9.34 -6.49 -3.50
N MET A 75 -8.22 -6.92 -4.10
CA MET A 75 -6.93 -6.25 -3.90
C MET A 75 -6.96 -4.81 -4.41
N LEU A 76 -7.50 -4.56 -5.60
CA LEU A 76 -7.66 -3.19 -6.11
C LEU A 76 -8.49 -2.34 -5.16
N ARG A 77 -9.65 -2.83 -4.73
CA ARG A 77 -10.48 -2.12 -3.75
C ARG A 77 -9.70 -1.75 -2.50
N ASN A 78 -8.95 -2.70 -1.93
CA ASN A 78 -8.17 -2.45 -0.70
C ASN A 78 -7.07 -1.42 -0.92
N ILE A 79 -6.45 -1.38 -2.11
CA ILE A 79 -5.47 -0.34 -2.47
C ILE A 79 -6.10 1.05 -2.46
N TYR A 80 -7.33 1.18 -2.99
CA TYR A 80 -8.05 2.46 -2.96
C TYR A 80 -8.40 2.92 -1.57
N ARG A 81 -8.73 1.97 -0.71
CA ARG A 81 -9.01 2.23 0.71
C ARG A 81 -7.74 2.46 1.53
N LYS A 82 -6.56 2.42 0.90
CA LYS A 82 -5.24 2.47 1.57
C LYS A 82 -5.07 1.38 2.63
N GLU A 83 -5.73 0.23 2.45
CA GLU A 83 -5.65 -0.91 3.36
C GLU A 83 -4.43 -1.78 3.05
N TRP A 84 -3.93 -2.42 4.07
CA TRP A 84 -2.84 -3.37 3.95
C TRP A 84 -3.30 -4.68 3.32
N ILE A 85 -2.46 -5.24 2.44
CA ILE A 85 -2.75 -6.51 1.77
C ILE A 85 -1.69 -7.53 2.18
N LEU A 86 -2.12 -8.60 2.84
CA LEU A 86 -1.26 -9.75 3.12
C LEU A 86 -1.47 -10.83 2.05
N THR A 87 -0.42 -11.14 1.27
CA THR A 87 -0.45 -12.21 0.29
C THR A 87 0.30 -13.44 0.80
N THR A 88 -0.36 -14.59 0.82
CA THR A 88 0.22 -15.87 1.20
C THR A 88 0.15 -16.86 0.05
N GLY A 89 1.09 -17.81 -0.02
CA GLY A 89 1.08 -18.82 -1.04
C GLY A 89 2.47 -19.41 -1.28
N PRO A 90 2.58 -20.51 -2.05
CA PRO A 90 3.83 -21.17 -2.32
C PRO A 90 4.85 -20.29 -3.04
N SER A 91 6.13 -20.69 -2.97
CA SER A 91 7.16 -20.00 -3.73
C SER A 91 6.89 -20.09 -5.24
N GLY A 92 7.19 -19.02 -5.97
CA GLY A 92 6.99 -18.96 -7.42
C GLY A 92 5.55 -18.76 -7.90
N CYS A 93 4.56 -18.63 -7.01
CA CYS A 93 3.16 -18.36 -7.44
C CYS A 93 2.91 -16.92 -7.91
N GLY A 94 3.93 -16.08 -7.96
CA GLY A 94 3.84 -14.74 -8.55
C GLY A 94 3.46 -13.61 -7.59
N LYS A 95 3.56 -13.79 -6.26
CA LYS A 95 3.22 -12.73 -5.28
C LYS A 95 3.92 -11.40 -5.57
N SER A 96 5.23 -11.44 -5.76
CA SER A 96 6.03 -10.22 -6.02
C SER A 96 5.73 -9.60 -7.38
N SER A 97 5.44 -10.43 -8.39
CA SER A 97 5.01 -9.93 -9.72
C SER A 97 3.64 -9.27 -9.66
N LEU A 98 2.73 -9.81 -8.86
CA LEU A 98 1.41 -9.23 -8.64
C LEU A 98 1.50 -7.84 -7.99
N GLY A 99 2.35 -7.68 -6.97
CA GLY A 99 2.59 -6.38 -6.34
C GLY A 99 3.06 -5.31 -7.35
N ARG A 100 3.94 -5.69 -8.27
CA ARG A 100 4.39 -4.77 -9.34
C ARG A 100 3.27 -4.42 -10.32
N ILE A 101 2.48 -5.39 -10.74
CA ILE A 101 1.34 -5.16 -11.64
C ILE A 101 0.32 -4.22 -10.99
N LEU A 102 0.01 -4.42 -9.71
CA LEU A 102 -0.89 -3.54 -8.97
C LEU A 102 -0.34 -2.12 -8.85
N ALA A 103 0.96 -1.96 -8.64
CA ALA A 103 1.61 -0.64 -8.64
C ALA A 103 1.53 0.04 -10.01
N ASP A 104 1.78 -0.72 -11.09
CA ASP A 104 1.70 -0.20 -12.47
C ASP A 104 0.27 0.24 -12.80
N ILE A 105 -0.75 -0.55 -12.43
CA ILE A 105 -2.16 -0.20 -12.62
C ILE A 105 -2.53 1.08 -11.86
N THR A 106 -2.00 1.24 -10.63
CA THR A 106 -2.31 2.41 -9.81
C THR A 106 -1.45 3.64 -10.12
N GLY A 107 -0.51 3.53 -11.07
CA GLY A 107 0.40 4.61 -11.43
C GLY A 107 1.36 5.04 -10.32
N LYS A 108 1.47 4.26 -9.24
CA LYS A 108 2.29 4.60 -8.08
C LYS A 108 3.71 4.06 -8.21
N PRO A 109 4.74 4.78 -7.70
CA PRO A 109 6.08 4.26 -7.63
C PRO A 109 6.14 2.98 -6.78
N PHE A 110 6.83 1.96 -7.30
CA PHE A 110 6.95 0.66 -6.66
C PHE A 110 8.24 0.51 -5.88
N TYR A 111 8.13 0.20 -4.60
CA TYR A 111 9.25 -0.07 -3.70
C TYR A 111 9.13 -1.47 -3.11
N ALA A 112 10.11 -2.32 -3.40
CA ALA A 112 10.17 -3.68 -2.84
C ALA A 112 11.33 -3.82 -1.86
N PHE A 113 11.07 -4.45 -0.72
CA PHE A 113 12.02 -4.74 0.34
C PHE A 113 11.95 -6.22 0.69
N ASN A 114 13.03 -6.96 0.47
CA ASN A 114 13.14 -8.34 0.92
C ASN A 114 13.57 -8.35 2.39
N MET A 115 12.74 -8.87 3.27
CA MET A 115 13.00 -8.95 4.71
C MET A 115 13.64 -10.29 5.12
N GLY A 116 13.70 -11.27 4.21
CA GLY A 116 14.15 -12.63 4.51
C GLY A 116 15.63 -12.77 4.89
N ASP A 117 16.49 -11.88 4.41
CA ASP A 117 17.94 -11.92 4.65
C ASP A 117 18.42 -10.78 5.57
N THR A 118 17.51 -10.17 6.29
CA THR A 118 17.82 -9.02 7.13
C THR A 118 18.11 -9.44 8.56
N MET A 119 19.31 -9.11 9.05
CA MET A 119 19.69 -9.28 10.45
C MET A 119 19.33 -8.08 11.33
N ASN A 120 19.10 -6.92 10.72
CA ASN A 120 18.69 -5.69 11.40
C ASN A 120 17.54 -5.04 10.60
N PRO A 121 16.28 -5.37 10.91
CA PRO A 121 15.10 -4.76 10.29
C PRO A 121 15.04 -3.25 10.50
N SER A 122 15.44 -2.74 11.66
CA SER A 122 15.43 -1.30 11.97
C SER A 122 16.32 -0.52 11.02
N ALA A 123 17.58 -0.91 10.86
CA ALA A 123 18.50 -0.25 9.95
C ALA A 123 18.00 -0.28 8.50
N LYS A 124 17.34 -1.36 8.08
CA LYS A 124 16.81 -1.52 6.72
C LYS A 124 15.56 -0.69 6.48
N LEU A 125 14.66 -0.59 7.45
CA LEU A 125 13.39 0.12 7.31
C LEU A 125 13.47 1.56 7.80
N LEU A 126 14.10 1.84 8.94
CA LEU A 126 14.16 3.20 9.47
C LEU A 126 15.34 3.97 8.90
N GLY A 127 16.50 3.38 8.95
CA GLY A 127 17.77 4.01 8.54
C GLY A 127 18.90 3.62 9.45
N ASP A 128 20.04 4.25 9.26
CA ASP A 128 21.26 3.90 9.97
C ASP A 128 22.15 5.13 10.15
N THR A 129 22.89 5.16 11.26
CA THR A 129 23.87 6.20 11.53
C THR A 129 25.11 5.98 10.68
N LYS A 130 25.53 7.01 9.94
CA LYS A 130 26.70 7.03 9.07
C LYS A 130 27.73 8.03 9.58
N TYR A 131 28.98 7.76 9.26
CA TYR A 131 30.08 8.67 9.53
C TYR A 131 30.64 9.19 8.21
N ASP A 132 30.84 10.49 8.14
CA ASP A 132 31.56 11.17 7.06
C ASP A 132 32.67 12.02 7.67
N ALA A 133 33.86 12.00 7.05
CA ALA A 133 35.03 12.69 7.57
C ALA A 133 34.89 14.23 7.61
N SER A 134 33.99 14.79 6.82
CA SER A 134 33.76 16.25 6.72
C SER A 134 32.61 16.72 7.61
N THR A 135 31.57 15.90 7.80
CA THR A 135 30.32 16.27 8.51
C THR A 135 30.16 15.57 9.86
N GLY A 136 31.02 14.58 10.15
CA GLY A 136 30.92 13.78 11.36
C GLY A 136 29.86 12.67 11.26
N THR A 137 29.26 12.32 12.37
CA THR A 137 28.21 11.31 12.46
C THR A 137 26.85 11.93 12.13
N PHE A 138 26.07 11.28 11.27
CA PHE A 138 24.73 11.72 10.90
C PHE A 138 23.80 10.52 10.66
N PHE A 139 22.50 10.70 10.91
CA PHE A 139 21.50 9.70 10.58
C PHE A 139 21.11 9.77 9.09
N LYS A 140 21.06 8.61 8.44
CA LYS A 140 20.65 8.49 7.03
C LYS A 140 19.36 7.70 6.94
N PRO A 141 18.22 8.35 6.62
CA PRO A 141 16.94 7.66 6.41
C PRO A 141 17.04 6.61 5.30
N SER A 142 16.33 5.51 5.50
CA SER A 142 16.28 4.40 4.54
C SER A 142 15.47 4.75 3.29
N ARG A 143 15.49 3.83 2.31
CA ARG A 143 14.57 3.91 1.17
C ARG A 143 13.10 3.70 1.55
N PHE A 144 12.84 2.98 2.64
CA PHE A 144 11.48 2.76 3.14
C PHE A 144 10.90 4.06 3.70
N VAL A 145 11.65 4.78 4.53
CA VAL A 145 11.23 6.10 5.03
C VAL A 145 10.97 7.06 3.87
N LYS A 146 11.85 7.09 2.87
CA LYS A 146 11.66 7.93 1.67
C LYS A 146 10.44 7.53 0.85
N ALA A 147 10.12 6.23 0.78
CA ALA A 147 8.91 5.77 0.10
C ALA A 147 7.64 6.19 0.84
N LEU A 148 7.66 6.18 2.17
CA LEU A 148 6.54 6.66 2.99
C LEU A 148 6.31 8.17 2.87
N GLN A 149 7.34 8.94 2.52
CA GLN A 149 7.29 10.38 2.32
C GLN A 149 7.05 10.79 0.85
N ASP A 150 6.91 9.84 -0.08
CA ASP A 150 6.68 10.18 -1.49
C ASP A 150 5.30 10.84 -1.65
N GLU A 151 5.27 12.11 -2.07
CA GLU A 151 4.05 12.92 -2.20
C GLU A 151 3.03 12.31 -3.19
N ARG A 152 3.50 11.51 -4.14
CA ARG A 152 2.64 10.78 -5.09
C ARG A 152 1.96 9.57 -4.45
N GLY A 153 2.27 9.30 -3.18
CA GLY A 153 2.04 8.03 -2.54
C GLY A 153 2.96 6.94 -3.11
N ALA A 154 3.12 5.83 -2.42
CA ALA A 154 3.98 4.75 -2.86
C ALA A 154 3.29 3.39 -2.70
N PHE A 155 3.55 2.47 -3.63
CA PHE A 155 3.23 1.07 -3.47
C PHE A 155 4.44 0.37 -2.83
N ILE A 156 4.31 0.04 -1.56
CA ILE A 156 5.38 -0.58 -0.79
C ILE A 156 5.09 -2.06 -0.60
N MET A 157 6.04 -2.89 -1.00
CA MET A 157 5.97 -4.33 -0.85
C MET A 157 7.06 -4.83 0.08
N LEU A 158 6.66 -5.50 1.15
CA LEU A 158 7.56 -6.20 2.07
C LEU A 158 7.50 -7.70 1.77
N ASP A 159 8.56 -8.25 1.20
CA ASP A 159 8.64 -9.66 0.84
C ASP A 159 9.30 -10.46 1.98
N GLU A 160 8.86 -11.72 2.14
CA GLU A 160 9.39 -12.66 3.12
C GLU A 160 9.31 -12.19 4.59
N ILE A 161 8.27 -11.45 4.95
CA ILE A 161 8.07 -10.88 6.30
C ILE A 161 8.06 -11.95 7.41
N THR A 162 7.68 -13.18 7.10
CA THR A 162 7.63 -14.30 8.06
C THR A 162 9.01 -14.86 8.41
N ARG A 163 10.07 -14.41 7.74
CA ARG A 163 11.44 -14.83 8.05
C ARG A 163 12.13 -13.99 9.12
N ASP A 164 11.49 -12.92 9.57
CA ASP A 164 11.96 -12.17 10.73
C ASP A 164 11.95 -13.08 11.96
N ARG A 165 13.12 -13.23 12.61
CA ARG A 165 13.30 -14.06 13.77
C ARG A 165 13.37 -13.27 15.06
N THR A 166 13.54 -11.96 14.96
CA THR A 166 13.72 -11.07 16.10
C THR A 166 12.40 -10.51 16.62
N GLY A 167 11.39 -10.38 15.75
CA GLY A 167 10.13 -9.69 16.02
C GLY A 167 10.25 -8.16 15.87
N ASP A 168 11.41 -7.64 15.55
CA ASP A 168 11.65 -6.19 15.41
C ASP A 168 10.83 -5.62 14.24
N LEU A 169 10.68 -6.40 13.17
CA LEU A 169 9.86 -6.01 12.02
C LEU A 169 8.41 -5.72 12.43
N ALA A 170 7.83 -6.56 13.28
CA ALA A 170 6.47 -6.35 13.77
C ALA A 170 6.37 -5.05 14.58
N ASN A 171 7.32 -4.78 15.45
CA ASN A 171 7.34 -3.55 16.27
C ASN A 171 7.41 -2.28 15.40
N ILE A 172 8.15 -2.31 14.28
CA ILE A 172 8.25 -1.18 13.35
C ILE A 172 6.96 -1.01 12.54
N LEU A 173 6.32 -2.12 12.12
CA LEU A 173 5.16 -2.08 11.26
C LEU A 173 3.84 -1.87 12.00
N MET A 174 3.73 -2.30 13.26
CA MET A 174 2.48 -2.19 14.04
C MET A 174 1.89 -0.78 14.05
N PRO A 175 2.66 0.30 14.32
CA PRO A 175 2.12 1.65 14.27
C PRO A 175 1.52 2.01 12.90
N LEU A 176 2.16 1.57 11.82
CA LEU A 176 1.69 1.82 10.46
C LEU A 176 0.42 1.02 10.14
N LEU A 177 0.35 -0.24 10.60
CA LEU A 177 -0.81 -1.12 10.43
C LEU A 177 -2.02 -0.63 11.23
N ASP A 178 -1.79 0.01 12.38
CA ASP A 178 -2.82 0.63 13.23
C ASP A 178 -3.29 2.01 12.71
N GLY A 179 -2.85 2.41 11.52
CA GLY A 179 -3.24 3.66 10.89
C GLY A 179 -2.61 4.91 11.50
N GLN A 180 -1.52 4.78 12.25
CA GLN A 180 -0.75 5.93 12.69
C GLN A 180 -0.11 6.63 11.49
N LYS A 181 -0.16 7.96 11.51
CA LYS A 181 0.41 8.80 10.46
C LYS A 181 1.88 9.17 10.70
N TYR A 182 2.49 8.57 11.68
CA TYR A 182 3.86 8.88 12.10
C TYR A 182 4.66 7.61 12.25
N LEU A 183 5.92 7.67 11.88
CA LEU A 183 6.92 6.65 12.14
C LEU A 183 8.01 7.26 13.00
N ALA A 184 8.24 6.72 14.21
CA ALA A 184 9.30 7.18 15.08
C ALA A 184 10.68 6.84 14.50
N LEU A 185 11.62 7.78 14.59
CA LEU A 185 13.02 7.64 14.20
C LEU A 185 13.90 7.97 15.41
N ASP A 186 13.96 7.06 16.37
CA ASP A 186 14.64 7.26 17.65
C ASP A 186 16.14 7.57 17.54
N GLU A 187 16.76 7.26 16.39
CA GLU A 187 18.18 7.50 16.12
C GLU A 187 18.43 8.80 15.34
N SER A 188 17.38 9.59 15.05
CA SER A 188 17.51 10.84 14.29
C SER A 188 17.74 12.04 15.19
N ASP A 189 18.80 12.79 14.92
CA ASP A 189 19.08 14.06 15.61
C ASP A 189 18.16 15.22 15.16
N GLU A 190 17.49 15.08 14.00
CA GLU A 190 16.73 16.17 13.37
C GLU A 190 15.21 16.04 13.47
N ALA A 191 14.70 14.83 13.62
CA ALA A 191 13.27 14.59 13.75
C ALA A 191 12.98 13.28 14.49
N ASP A 192 12.21 13.37 15.54
CA ASP A 192 11.79 12.21 16.32
C ASP A 192 10.77 11.34 15.59
N TYR A 193 10.20 11.82 14.48
CA TYR A 193 9.20 11.10 13.68
C TYR A 193 9.18 11.55 12.22
N VAL A 194 8.65 10.68 11.36
CA VAL A 194 8.34 10.94 9.95
C VAL A 194 6.84 10.94 9.76
N GLU A 195 6.30 12.03 9.19
CA GLU A 195 4.90 12.09 8.76
C GLU A 195 4.72 11.27 7.48
N LEU A 196 3.61 10.52 7.40
CA LEU A 196 3.28 9.64 6.29
C LEU A 196 2.30 10.32 5.33
N ASN A 197 2.52 10.14 4.04
CA ASN A 197 1.67 10.66 2.96
C ASN A 197 0.64 9.63 2.45
#